data_88921cd39ac2a741772dc8f9eab08ff8
#
_entry.id   88921cd39ac2a741772dc8f9eab08ff8
#
_cell.length_a   1.000
_cell.length_b   1.000
_cell.length_c   1.000
_cell.angle_alpha   90.00
_cell.angle_beta   90.00
_cell.angle_gamma   90.00
#
_symmetry.space_group_name_H-M   'P 1'
#
loop_
_entity.id
_entity.type
_entity.pdbx_description
1 polymer ?
#
loop_
_entity_poly.entity_id
_entity_poly.type
_entity_poly.pdbx_seq_one_letter_code
_entity_poly.pdbx_strand_id
1 'polypeptide(L)'
;MAAGTSAAAAGWANVALTAGLSSMAGSTAVNLINNKGNLGDTLKMTFSGDALKGYVASMLTAGITQSAVGSLQKDGLLVLNPGQASFAERFALYSTKAAIGAGVQSVVLGKPLNETLQTALVNTLAQTLTSEIGDWGRGNETVIAKALAHAAVQCAAAKVQGSECGGAALGAATAELLSPWLNDLDGGLKEAGFEQSLGTVAASLGAALAATLLGKDAHAAINAAQMVDTYNRQLHPDERKLIRELAKQKAIES
;
A
#
# COMPACT_ATOMS: atom_id res chain seq x y z
N MET A 1 -14.61 19.97 25.25
CA MET A 1 -14.41 19.92 23.78
C MET A 1 -12.94 19.88 23.34
N ALA A 2 -11.93 20.00 24.21
CA ALA A 2 -10.51 19.99 23.83
C ALA A 2 -9.87 18.61 23.69
N ALA A 3 -10.41 17.56 24.32
CA ALA A 3 -9.83 16.22 24.30
C ALA A 3 -10.04 15.48 22.95
N GLY A 4 -11.11 15.79 22.22
CA GLY A 4 -11.39 15.16 20.92
C GLY A 4 -10.51 15.66 19.77
N THR A 5 -10.05 16.92 19.85
CA THR A 5 -9.17 17.52 18.84
C THR A 5 -7.73 17.05 18.93
N SER A 6 -7.24 16.77 20.14
CA SER A 6 -5.87 16.28 20.36
C SER A 6 -5.68 14.83 19.89
N ALA A 7 -6.66 13.95 20.12
CA ALA A 7 -6.59 12.56 19.67
C ALA A 7 -6.71 12.45 18.13
N ALA A 8 -7.58 13.26 17.51
CA ALA A 8 -7.70 13.30 16.05
C ALA A 8 -6.43 13.88 15.39
N ALA A 9 -5.83 14.93 15.99
CA ALA A 9 -4.57 15.50 15.52
C ALA A 9 -3.39 14.52 15.67
N ALA A 10 -3.34 13.77 16.78
CA ALA A 10 -2.33 12.72 16.98
C ALA A 10 -2.49 11.58 15.95
N GLY A 11 -3.72 11.17 15.64
CA GLY A 11 -4.01 10.18 14.61
C GLY A 11 -3.57 10.63 13.22
N TRP A 12 -3.87 11.88 12.85
CA TRP A 12 -3.44 12.48 11.58
C TRP A 12 -1.92 12.52 11.46
N ALA A 13 -1.22 13.01 12.50
CA ALA A 13 0.23 13.11 12.49
C ALA A 13 0.91 11.74 12.38
N ASN A 14 0.40 10.73 13.09
CA ASN A 14 0.93 9.37 13.02
C ASN A 14 0.80 8.78 11.61
N VAL A 15 -0.38 8.90 11.00
CA VAL A 15 -0.63 8.40 9.64
C VAL A 15 0.24 9.13 8.61
N ALA A 16 0.35 10.46 8.72
CA ALA A 16 1.18 11.27 7.84
C ALA A 16 2.67 10.90 7.96
N LEU A 17 3.20 10.81 9.18
CA LEU A 17 4.60 10.43 9.42
C LEU A 17 4.89 9.02 8.92
N THR A 18 4.01 8.05 9.17
CA THR A 18 4.16 6.68 8.68
C THR A 18 4.23 6.65 7.15
N ALA A 19 3.35 7.39 6.46
CA ALA A 19 3.37 7.48 5.00
C ALA A 19 4.67 8.10 4.47
N GLY A 20 5.14 9.17 5.09
CA GLY A 20 6.40 9.81 4.73
C GLY A 20 7.61 8.90 4.93
N LEU A 21 7.71 8.25 6.07
CA LEU A 21 8.80 7.31 6.39
C LEU A 21 8.77 6.08 5.46
N SER A 22 7.60 5.53 5.18
CA SER A 22 7.47 4.40 4.24
C SER A 22 7.87 4.79 2.83
N SER A 23 7.49 5.98 2.37
CA SER A 23 7.90 6.53 1.06
C SER A 23 9.41 6.74 0.99
N MET A 24 10.01 7.28 2.06
CA MET A 24 11.46 7.48 2.14
C MET A 24 12.21 6.14 2.17
N ALA A 25 11.75 5.16 2.95
CA ALA A 25 12.37 3.84 3.02
C ALA A 25 12.32 3.12 1.66
N GLY A 26 11.17 3.14 0.98
CA GLY A 26 11.03 2.58 -0.36
C GLY A 26 11.95 3.27 -1.38
N SER A 27 11.99 4.60 -1.38
CA SER A 27 12.88 5.39 -2.24
C SER A 27 14.36 5.10 -1.97
N THR A 28 14.75 4.97 -0.69
CA THR A 28 16.12 4.61 -0.32
C THR A 28 16.50 3.24 -0.85
N ALA A 29 15.62 2.25 -0.74
CA ALA A 29 15.86 0.91 -1.26
C ALA A 29 16.05 0.91 -2.78
N VAL A 30 15.17 1.62 -3.51
CA VAL A 30 15.31 1.79 -4.98
C VAL A 30 16.64 2.45 -5.33
N ASN A 31 16.96 3.56 -4.67
CA ASN A 31 18.20 4.30 -4.93
C ASN A 31 19.44 3.45 -4.64
N LEU A 32 19.42 2.63 -3.58
CA LEU A 32 20.50 1.72 -3.24
C LEU A 32 20.74 0.67 -4.34
N ILE A 33 19.67 0.09 -4.84
CA ILE A 33 19.73 -0.89 -5.93
C ILE A 33 20.23 -0.22 -7.21
N ASN A 34 19.66 0.92 -7.60
CA ASN A 34 20.02 1.64 -8.83
C ASN A 34 21.47 2.13 -8.80
N ASN A 35 21.97 2.52 -7.64
CA ASN A 35 23.36 2.96 -7.43
C ASN A 35 24.31 1.78 -7.11
N LYS A 36 23.89 0.54 -7.34
CA LYS A 36 24.70 -0.68 -7.13
C LYS A 36 25.37 -0.73 -5.75
N GLY A 37 24.65 -0.30 -4.71
CA GLY A 37 25.12 -0.28 -3.33
C GLY A 37 25.95 0.94 -2.94
N ASN A 38 26.12 1.93 -3.80
CA ASN A 38 26.82 3.17 -3.44
C ASN A 38 25.97 4.00 -2.47
N LEU A 39 26.35 4.00 -1.19
CA LEU A 39 25.63 4.70 -0.12
C LEU A 39 25.64 6.22 -0.28
N GLY A 40 26.74 6.79 -0.78
CA GLY A 40 26.86 8.25 -0.98
C GLY A 40 25.84 8.76 -2.00
N ASP A 41 25.79 8.15 -3.18
CA ASP A 41 24.83 8.50 -4.22
C ASP A 41 23.39 8.17 -3.78
N THR A 42 23.20 7.07 -3.08
CA THR A 42 21.90 6.69 -2.52
C THR A 42 21.35 7.77 -1.58
N LEU A 43 22.14 8.22 -0.62
CA LEU A 43 21.75 9.27 0.32
C LEU A 43 21.48 10.59 -0.41
N LYS A 44 22.34 10.99 -1.34
CA LYS A 44 22.14 12.21 -2.14
C LYS A 44 20.82 12.19 -2.90
N MET A 45 20.45 11.07 -3.51
CA MET A 45 19.18 10.92 -4.22
C MET A 45 17.98 10.87 -3.26
N THR A 46 18.10 10.13 -2.16
CA THR A 46 17.05 10.00 -1.15
C THR A 46 16.70 11.35 -0.49
N PHE A 47 17.67 12.22 -0.29
CA PHE A 47 17.48 13.55 0.29
C PHE A 47 17.52 14.67 -0.74
N SER A 48 17.33 14.37 -2.02
CA SER A 48 17.17 15.40 -3.05
C SER A 48 15.91 16.23 -2.83
N GLY A 49 15.91 17.47 -3.33
CA GLY A 49 14.75 18.36 -3.20
C GLY A 49 13.45 17.76 -3.76
N ASP A 50 13.54 17.03 -4.87
CA ASP A 50 12.37 16.39 -5.48
C ASP A 50 11.89 15.17 -4.68
N ALA A 51 12.82 14.38 -4.13
CA ALA A 51 12.47 13.29 -3.23
C ALA A 51 11.75 13.81 -1.98
N LEU A 52 12.27 14.89 -1.36
CA LEU A 52 11.66 15.53 -0.20
C LEU A 52 10.24 16.05 -0.49
N LYS A 53 10.02 16.67 -1.65
CA LYS A 53 8.65 17.04 -2.10
C LYS A 53 7.75 15.82 -2.21
N GLY A 54 8.25 14.71 -2.76
CA GLY A 54 7.51 13.46 -2.84
C GLY A 54 7.10 12.93 -1.47
N TYR A 55 7.99 12.98 -0.47
CA TYR A 55 7.67 12.56 0.91
C TYR A 55 6.62 13.46 1.54
N VAL A 56 6.76 14.78 1.38
CA VAL A 56 5.75 15.75 1.84
C VAL A 56 4.39 15.50 1.16
N ALA A 57 4.38 15.24 -0.14
CA ALA A 57 3.14 14.88 -0.84
C ALA A 57 2.50 13.60 -0.27
N SER A 58 3.31 12.57 0.02
CA SER A 58 2.82 11.34 0.65
C SER A 58 2.24 11.58 2.04
N MET A 59 2.92 12.38 2.86
CA MET A 59 2.44 12.76 4.20
C MET A 59 1.12 13.52 4.16
N LEU A 60 1.03 14.53 3.30
CA LEU A 60 -0.19 15.33 3.13
C LEU A 60 -1.35 14.51 2.58
N THR A 61 -1.08 13.67 1.57
CA THR A 61 -2.10 12.78 1.02
C THR A 61 -2.67 11.86 2.10
N ALA A 62 -1.81 11.22 2.88
CA ALA A 62 -2.24 10.30 3.94
C ALA A 62 -3.03 11.01 5.04
N GLY A 63 -2.55 12.16 5.51
CA GLY A 63 -3.21 12.95 6.56
C GLY A 63 -4.57 13.52 6.10
N ILE A 64 -4.64 14.11 4.91
CA ILE A 64 -5.90 14.65 4.35
C ILE A 64 -6.88 13.51 4.09
N THR A 65 -6.42 12.40 3.53
CA THR A 65 -7.25 11.21 3.30
C THR A 65 -7.85 10.69 4.60
N GLN A 66 -7.05 10.56 5.66
CA GLN A 66 -7.53 10.12 6.97
C GLN A 66 -8.66 11.01 7.50
N SER A 67 -8.49 12.33 7.39
CA SER A 67 -9.49 13.29 7.84
C SER A 67 -10.75 13.26 6.99
N ALA A 68 -10.61 13.30 5.66
CA ALA A 68 -11.72 13.33 4.72
C ALA A 68 -12.56 12.04 4.78
N VAL A 69 -11.90 10.87 4.71
CA VAL A 69 -12.58 9.58 4.80
C VAL A 69 -13.26 9.42 6.16
N GLY A 70 -12.59 9.81 7.25
CA GLY A 70 -13.18 9.76 8.59
C GLY A 70 -14.42 10.66 8.74
N SER A 71 -14.45 11.82 8.10
CA SER A 71 -15.64 12.68 8.08
C SER A 71 -16.77 12.05 7.27
N LEU A 72 -16.48 11.58 6.05
CA LEU A 72 -17.47 10.95 5.18
C LEU A 72 -18.08 9.67 5.79
N GLN A 73 -17.28 8.92 6.57
CA GLN A 73 -17.79 7.78 7.33
C GLN A 73 -18.74 8.19 8.47
N LYS A 74 -18.41 9.25 9.21
CA LYS A 74 -19.28 9.79 10.29
C LYS A 74 -20.60 10.30 9.74
N ASP A 75 -20.58 10.88 8.54
CA ASP A 75 -21.78 11.42 7.88
C ASP A 75 -22.58 10.33 7.14
N GLY A 76 -22.17 9.06 7.23
CA GLY A 76 -22.84 7.92 6.59
C GLY A 76 -22.70 7.88 5.06
N LEU A 77 -21.85 8.72 4.47
CA LEU A 77 -21.64 8.79 3.02
C LEU A 77 -20.68 7.70 2.51
N LEU A 78 -19.83 7.19 3.39
CA LEU A 78 -18.95 6.04 3.13
C LEU A 78 -19.16 5.02 4.24
N VAL A 79 -19.91 3.97 3.97
CA VAL A 79 -20.07 2.85 4.88
C VAL A 79 -19.00 1.82 4.54
N LEU A 80 -18.03 1.65 5.42
CA LEU A 80 -16.96 0.68 5.22
C LEU A 80 -16.81 -0.23 6.42
N ASN A 81 -17.39 -1.40 6.25
CA ASN A 81 -16.85 -2.59 6.85
C ASN A 81 -15.90 -3.22 5.79
N PRO A 82 -14.56 -3.10 5.93
CA PRO A 82 -13.63 -3.54 4.88
C PRO A 82 -13.80 -5.01 4.48
N GLY A 83 -14.28 -5.85 5.40
CA GLY A 83 -14.50 -7.28 5.16
C GLY A 83 -15.82 -7.62 4.44
N GLN A 84 -16.71 -6.65 4.25
CA GLN A 84 -18.05 -6.86 3.65
C GLN A 84 -18.41 -5.81 2.60
N ALA A 85 -17.47 -4.90 2.26
CA ALA A 85 -17.71 -3.85 1.29
C ALA A 85 -17.90 -4.44 -0.11
N SER A 86 -18.94 -4.01 -0.79
CA SER A 86 -19.15 -4.33 -2.21
C SER A 86 -18.08 -3.67 -3.10
N PHE A 87 -17.95 -4.15 -4.33
CA PHE A 87 -17.06 -3.53 -5.33
C PHE A 87 -17.34 -2.01 -5.47
N ALA A 88 -18.60 -1.60 -5.50
CA ALA A 88 -18.96 -0.19 -5.65
C ALA A 88 -18.52 0.66 -4.46
N GLU A 89 -18.65 0.15 -3.23
CA GLU A 89 -18.22 0.83 -2.02
C GLU A 89 -16.68 0.94 -1.96
N ARG A 90 -15.96 -0.13 -2.30
CA ARG A 90 -14.49 -0.10 -2.41
C ARG A 90 -14.03 0.88 -3.48
N PHE A 91 -14.67 0.85 -4.65
CA PHE A 91 -14.37 1.78 -5.74
C PHE A 91 -14.61 3.23 -5.32
N ALA A 92 -15.72 3.53 -4.64
CA ALA A 92 -16.01 4.88 -4.14
C ALA A 92 -14.96 5.35 -3.12
N LEU A 93 -14.58 4.50 -2.17
CA LEU A 93 -13.53 4.81 -1.21
C LEU A 93 -12.19 5.10 -1.88
N TYR A 94 -11.77 4.20 -2.77
CA TYR A 94 -10.47 4.33 -3.42
C TYR A 94 -10.45 5.50 -4.40
N SER A 95 -11.58 5.81 -5.07
CA SER A 95 -11.73 7.01 -5.90
C SER A 95 -11.57 8.29 -5.06
N THR A 96 -12.18 8.33 -3.88
CA THR A 96 -12.05 9.47 -2.96
C THR A 96 -10.58 9.67 -2.54
N LYS A 97 -9.91 8.60 -2.12
CA LYS A 97 -8.49 8.63 -1.75
C LYS A 97 -7.61 9.07 -2.93
N ALA A 98 -7.88 8.53 -4.10
CA ALA A 98 -7.12 8.82 -5.31
C ALA A 98 -7.30 10.26 -5.78
N ALA A 99 -8.51 10.81 -5.69
CA ALA A 99 -8.79 12.21 -6.02
C ALA A 99 -8.04 13.18 -5.08
N ILE A 100 -8.01 12.87 -3.78
CA ILE A 100 -7.24 13.64 -2.79
C ILE A 100 -5.74 13.57 -3.16
N GLY A 101 -5.22 12.39 -3.44
CA GLY A 101 -3.82 12.20 -3.83
C GLY A 101 -3.46 12.94 -5.13
N ALA A 102 -4.35 12.94 -6.13
CA ALA A 102 -4.17 13.68 -7.37
C ALA A 102 -4.11 15.19 -7.13
N GLY A 103 -5.01 15.72 -6.28
CA GLY A 103 -5.00 17.12 -5.90
C GLY A 103 -3.72 17.53 -5.17
N VAL A 104 -3.29 16.74 -4.18
CA VAL A 104 -2.03 16.99 -3.46
C VAL A 104 -0.82 16.94 -4.40
N GLN A 105 -0.73 15.94 -5.27
CA GLN A 105 0.37 15.84 -6.24
C GLN A 105 0.39 17.04 -7.20
N SER A 106 -0.76 17.48 -7.66
CA SER A 106 -0.86 18.66 -8.53
C SER A 106 -0.32 19.91 -7.82
N VAL A 107 -0.72 20.13 -6.58
CA VAL A 107 -0.31 21.31 -5.80
C VAL A 107 1.15 21.24 -5.34
N VAL A 108 1.58 20.11 -4.79
CA VAL A 108 2.92 19.98 -4.16
C VAL A 108 4.02 19.73 -5.18
N LEU A 109 3.72 18.90 -6.20
CA LEU A 109 4.70 18.51 -7.22
C LEU A 109 4.59 19.31 -8.52
N GLY A 110 3.57 20.18 -8.64
CA GLY A 110 3.34 20.97 -9.84
C GLY A 110 2.90 20.15 -11.06
N LYS A 111 2.37 18.94 -10.84
CA LYS A 111 1.91 18.07 -11.94
C LYS A 111 0.58 18.55 -12.48
N PRO A 112 0.33 18.43 -13.81
CA PRO A 112 -0.98 18.74 -14.38
C PRO A 112 -2.10 17.91 -13.74
N LEU A 113 -3.19 18.55 -13.30
CA LEU A 113 -4.27 17.88 -12.60
C LEU A 113 -4.95 16.77 -13.43
N ASN A 114 -5.10 16.98 -14.73
CA ASN A 114 -5.66 15.98 -15.64
C ASN A 114 -4.82 14.70 -15.69
N GLU A 115 -3.50 14.80 -15.70
CA GLU A 115 -2.60 13.63 -15.67
C GLU A 115 -2.66 12.91 -14.34
N THR A 116 -2.67 13.66 -13.23
CA THR A 116 -2.76 13.06 -11.90
C THR A 116 -4.11 12.39 -11.67
N LEU A 117 -5.21 12.95 -12.17
CA LEU A 117 -6.55 12.34 -12.11
C LEU A 117 -6.64 11.09 -12.98
N GLN A 118 -6.06 11.09 -14.19
CA GLN A 118 -6.02 9.89 -15.03
C GLN A 118 -5.26 8.76 -14.36
N THR A 119 -4.08 9.04 -13.81
CA THR A 119 -3.30 8.08 -13.03
C THR A 119 -4.07 7.60 -11.80
N ALA A 120 -4.76 8.51 -11.11
CA ALA A 120 -5.58 8.21 -9.96
C ALA A 120 -6.73 7.24 -10.29
N LEU A 121 -7.40 7.42 -11.42
CA LEU A 121 -8.47 6.52 -11.88
C LEU A 121 -7.95 5.12 -12.18
N VAL A 122 -6.82 5.01 -12.88
CA VAL A 122 -6.20 3.70 -13.15
C VAL A 122 -5.79 3.00 -11.86
N ASN A 123 -5.20 3.73 -10.91
CA ASN A 123 -4.86 3.21 -9.61
C ASN A 123 -6.08 2.77 -8.81
N THR A 124 -7.19 3.53 -8.86
CA THR A 124 -8.45 3.15 -8.21
C THR A 124 -8.97 1.81 -8.71
N LEU A 125 -8.98 1.62 -10.02
CA LEU A 125 -9.40 0.34 -10.61
C LEU A 125 -8.47 -0.79 -10.20
N ALA A 126 -7.16 -0.58 -10.27
CA ALA A 126 -6.17 -1.57 -9.86
C ALA A 126 -6.30 -1.94 -8.37
N GLN A 127 -6.49 -0.95 -7.50
CA GLN A 127 -6.71 -1.15 -6.05
C GLN A 127 -7.98 -1.95 -5.77
N THR A 128 -9.08 -1.60 -6.43
CA THR A 128 -10.37 -2.29 -6.26
C THR A 128 -10.25 -3.75 -6.72
N LEU A 129 -9.69 -3.99 -7.90
CA LEU A 129 -9.47 -5.34 -8.41
C LEU A 129 -8.50 -6.14 -7.54
N THR A 130 -7.43 -5.52 -7.05
CA THR A 130 -6.48 -6.18 -6.13
C THR A 130 -7.18 -6.61 -4.83
N SER A 131 -8.05 -5.77 -4.29
CA SER A 131 -8.83 -6.10 -3.10
C SER A 131 -9.83 -7.25 -3.36
N GLU A 132 -10.49 -7.26 -4.52
CA GLU A 132 -11.39 -8.36 -4.92
C GLU A 132 -10.65 -9.69 -5.09
N ILE A 133 -9.47 -9.67 -5.73
CA ILE A 133 -8.62 -10.86 -5.88
C ILE A 133 -8.19 -11.37 -4.50
N GLY A 134 -7.91 -10.48 -3.56
CA GLY A 134 -7.59 -10.81 -2.17
C GLY A 134 -8.66 -11.68 -1.51
N ASP A 135 -9.92 -11.45 -1.84
CA ASP A 135 -11.06 -12.19 -1.30
C ASP A 135 -11.31 -13.58 -1.95
N TRP A 136 -10.55 -13.96 -2.98
CA TRP A 136 -10.70 -15.25 -3.69
C TRP A 136 -10.26 -16.47 -2.86
N GLY A 137 -10.87 -16.73 -1.74
CA GLY A 137 -10.57 -17.91 -0.93
C GLY A 137 -9.23 -17.84 -0.19
N ARG A 138 -9.09 -18.70 0.81
CA ARG A 138 -8.00 -18.66 1.80
C ARG A 138 -7.33 -20.02 1.87
N GLY A 139 -6.44 -20.29 0.97
CA GLY A 139 -5.68 -21.53 1.02
C GLY A 139 -4.45 -21.45 0.14
N ASN A 140 -3.46 -22.29 0.44
CA ASN A 140 -2.25 -22.37 -0.37
C ASN A 140 -2.55 -22.70 -1.85
N GLU A 141 -3.68 -23.35 -2.11
CA GLU A 141 -4.14 -23.70 -3.46
C GLU A 141 -4.48 -22.49 -4.32
N THR A 142 -4.86 -21.36 -3.69
CA THR A 142 -5.26 -20.14 -4.40
C THR A 142 -4.11 -19.14 -4.57
N VAL A 143 -2.99 -19.30 -3.87
CA VAL A 143 -1.86 -18.34 -3.88
C VAL A 143 -1.31 -18.12 -5.29
N ILE A 144 -1.11 -19.19 -6.05
CA ILE A 144 -0.59 -19.08 -7.44
C ILE A 144 -1.61 -18.38 -8.35
N ALA A 145 -2.90 -18.72 -8.23
CA ALA A 145 -3.96 -18.08 -9.02
C ALA A 145 -4.07 -16.59 -8.68
N LYS A 146 -4.01 -16.23 -7.41
CA LYS A 146 -3.98 -14.84 -6.94
C LYS A 146 -2.73 -14.11 -7.45
N ALA A 147 -1.56 -14.73 -7.35
CA ALA A 147 -0.31 -14.14 -7.84
C ALA A 147 -0.38 -13.81 -9.34
N LEU A 148 -0.93 -14.71 -10.15
CA LEU A 148 -1.13 -14.48 -11.58
C LEU A 148 -2.18 -13.38 -11.85
N ALA A 149 -3.27 -13.36 -11.10
CA ALA A 149 -4.32 -12.36 -11.24
C ALA A 149 -3.79 -10.95 -10.83
N HIS A 150 -3.09 -10.85 -9.70
CA HIS A 150 -2.42 -9.62 -9.29
C HIS A 150 -1.40 -9.16 -10.32
N ALA A 151 -0.58 -10.08 -10.84
CA ALA A 151 0.39 -9.79 -11.90
C ALA A 151 -0.29 -9.19 -13.15
N ALA A 152 -1.41 -9.76 -13.58
CA ALA A 152 -2.16 -9.28 -14.74
C ALA A 152 -2.74 -7.88 -14.50
N VAL A 153 -3.36 -7.63 -13.35
CA VAL A 153 -3.93 -6.32 -12.99
C VAL A 153 -2.85 -5.25 -12.91
N GLN A 154 -1.74 -5.52 -12.22
CA GLN A 154 -0.67 -4.54 -12.07
C GLN A 154 0.09 -4.29 -13.37
N CYS A 155 0.27 -5.32 -14.21
CA CYS A 155 0.80 -5.17 -15.55
C CYS A 155 -0.08 -4.24 -16.41
N ALA A 156 -1.40 -4.47 -16.42
CA ALA A 156 -2.34 -3.64 -17.18
C ALA A 156 -2.32 -2.19 -16.70
N ALA A 157 -2.35 -1.97 -15.37
CA ALA A 157 -2.27 -0.64 -14.78
C ALA A 157 -0.96 0.08 -15.14
N ALA A 158 0.18 -0.59 -15.02
CA ALA A 158 1.49 -0.07 -15.38
C ALA A 158 1.54 0.33 -16.86
N LYS A 159 1.02 -0.52 -17.76
CA LYS A 159 1.00 -0.25 -19.19
C LYS A 159 0.20 0.99 -19.54
N VAL A 160 -0.98 1.18 -18.94
CA VAL A 160 -1.81 2.37 -19.16
C VAL A 160 -1.11 3.64 -18.63
N GLN A 161 -0.30 3.52 -17.58
CA GLN A 161 0.47 4.63 -17.00
C GLN A 161 1.82 4.87 -17.70
N GLY A 162 2.12 4.15 -18.79
CA GLY A 162 3.40 4.28 -19.50
C GLY A 162 4.59 3.67 -18.74
N SER A 163 4.34 2.82 -17.74
CA SER A 163 5.35 2.12 -16.96
C SER A 163 5.61 0.69 -17.49
N GLU A 164 6.64 0.03 -16.97
CA GLU A 164 7.06 -1.30 -17.44
C GLU A 164 6.19 -2.39 -16.81
N CYS A 165 5.43 -3.09 -17.67
CA CYS A 165 4.49 -4.14 -17.28
C CYS A 165 5.18 -5.33 -16.60
N GLY A 166 6.35 -5.76 -17.08
CA GLY A 166 7.02 -6.95 -16.56
C GLY A 166 7.49 -6.77 -15.12
N GLY A 167 8.03 -5.59 -14.79
CA GLY A 167 8.39 -5.24 -13.41
C GLY A 167 7.16 -5.21 -12.50
N ALA A 168 6.08 -4.56 -12.94
CA ALA A 168 4.84 -4.51 -12.17
C ALA A 168 4.24 -5.91 -11.95
N ALA A 169 4.22 -6.75 -12.97
CA ALA A 169 3.75 -8.13 -12.84
C ALA A 169 4.58 -8.95 -11.85
N LEU A 170 5.91 -8.86 -11.95
CA LEU A 170 6.82 -9.54 -11.04
C LEU A 170 6.66 -9.06 -9.60
N GLY A 171 6.54 -7.75 -9.41
CA GLY A 171 6.36 -7.17 -8.09
C GLY A 171 5.08 -7.65 -7.42
N ALA A 172 3.97 -7.63 -8.15
CA ALA A 172 2.68 -8.11 -7.68
C ALA A 172 2.71 -9.61 -7.33
N ALA A 173 3.26 -10.43 -8.21
CA ALA A 173 3.38 -11.87 -7.97
C ALA A 173 4.28 -12.16 -6.76
N THR A 174 5.40 -11.46 -6.64
CA THR A 174 6.33 -11.62 -5.51
C THR A 174 5.66 -11.29 -4.18
N ALA A 175 4.92 -10.18 -4.10
CA ALA A 175 4.21 -9.79 -2.89
C ALA A 175 3.18 -10.83 -2.47
N GLU A 176 2.40 -11.37 -3.42
CA GLU A 176 1.42 -12.42 -3.14
C GLU A 176 2.09 -13.72 -2.68
N LEU A 177 3.13 -14.17 -3.37
CA LEU A 177 3.85 -15.40 -3.02
C LEU A 177 4.54 -15.31 -1.64
N LEU A 178 4.99 -14.13 -1.26
CA LEU A 178 5.59 -13.89 0.05
C LEU A 178 4.54 -13.60 1.15
N SER A 179 3.28 -13.40 0.80
CA SER A 179 2.24 -12.95 1.73
C SER A 179 2.09 -13.80 2.99
N PRO A 180 2.19 -15.14 2.96
CA PRO A 180 2.13 -15.95 4.18
C PRO A 180 3.26 -15.61 5.15
N TRP A 181 4.51 -15.57 4.65
CA TRP A 181 5.68 -15.23 5.44
C TRP A 181 5.65 -13.78 5.96
N LEU A 182 5.19 -12.83 5.12
CA LEU A 182 5.04 -11.42 5.52
C LEU A 182 3.99 -11.25 6.63
N ASN A 183 2.95 -12.06 6.61
CA ASN A 183 1.94 -12.08 7.66
C ASN A 183 2.51 -12.56 9.01
N ASP A 184 3.31 -13.61 8.97
CA ASP A 184 3.97 -14.13 10.18
C ASP A 184 4.97 -13.11 10.75
N LEU A 185 5.74 -12.46 9.89
CA LEU A 185 6.68 -11.40 10.26
C LEU A 185 5.95 -10.25 10.96
N ASP A 186 4.90 -9.70 10.37
CA ASP A 186 4.15 -8.58 10.97
C ASP A 186 3.41 -9.01 12.24
N GLY A 187 2.95 -10.26 12.31
CA GLY A 187 2.34 -10.84 13.51
C GLY A 187 3.32 -10.84 14.66
N GLY A 188 4.52 -11.38 14.48
CA GLY A 188 5.57 -11.43 15.49
C GLY A 188 6.04 -10.05 15.94
N LEU A 189 6.13 -9.09 15.00
CA LEU A 189 6.51 -7.72 15.33
C LEU A 189 5.46 -6.99 16.16
N LYS A 190 4.17 -7.20 15.88
CA LYS A 190 3.07 -6.64 16.68
C LYS A 190 3.07 -7.20 18.10
N GLU A 191 3.36 -8.49 18.27
CA GLU A 191 3.53 -9.11 19.58
C GLU A 191 4.72 -8.52 20.35
N ALA A 192 5.76 -8.10 19.65
CA ALA A 192 6.92 -7.39 20.20
C ALA A 192 6.69 -5.89 20.44
N GLY A 193 5.47 -5.37 20.17
CA GLY A 193 5.09 -3.97 20.40
C GLY A 193 5.37 -3.01 19.25
N PHE A 194 5.71 -3.52 18.07
CA PHE A 194 5.86 -2.70 16.87
C PHE A 194 4.54 -2.60 16.10
N GLU A 195 3.98 -1.40 16.00
CA GLU A 195 2.72 -1.17 15.26
C GLU A 195 2.92 -1.06 13.74
N GLN A 196 4.15 -0.91 13.27
CA GLN A 196 4.48 -0.70 11.86
C GLN A 196 4.62 -2.02 11.12
N SER A 197 4.07 -2.07 9.91
CA SER A 197 4.21 -3.22 9.02
C SER A 197 5.57 -3.19 8.32
N LEU A 198 6.51 -4.00 8.79
CA LEU A 198 7.77 -4.24 8.08
C LEU A 198 7.58 -5.21 6.90
N GLY A 199 6.47 -5.93 6.86
CA GLY A 199 6.10 -6.78 5.74
C GLY A 199 6.04 -6.01 4.42
N THR A 200 5.50 -4.79 4.41
CA THR A 200 5.47 -3.94 3.20
C THR A 200 6.88 -3.59 2.71
N VAL A 201 7.78 -3.30 3.62
CA VAL A 201 9.19 -3.03 3.27
C VAL A 201 9.84 -4.29 2.71
N ALA A 202 9.63 -5.44 3.34
CA ALA A 202 10.16 -6.73 2.88
C ALA A 202 9.57 -7.14 1.52
N ALA A 203 8.27 -6.95 1.30
CA ALA A 203 7.62 -7.17 0.00
C ALA A 203 8.26 -6.31 -1.09
N SER A 204 8.45 -5.02 -0.79
CA SER A 204 9.06 -4.05 -1.72
C SER A 204 10.50 -4.43 -2.10
N LEU A 205 11.31 -4.82 -1.10
CA LEU A 205 12.69 -5.26 -1.33
C LEU A 205 12.75 -6.56 -2.13
N GLY A 206 11.90 -7.54 -1.78
CA GLY A 206 11.81 -8.80 -2.51
C GLY A 206 11.42 -8.59 -3.97
N ALA A 207 10.44 -7.73 -4.23
CA ALA A 207 10.00 -7.36 -5.56
C ALA A 207 11.09 -6.66 -6.36
N ALA A 208 11.79 -5.71 -5.74
CA ALA A 208 12.90 -4.99 -6.38
C ALA A 208 14.04 -5.93 -6.76
N LEU A 209 14.42 -6.83 -5.86
CA LEU A 209 15.46 -7.83 -6.13
C LEU A 209 15.06 -8.77 -7.26
N ALA A 210 13.84 -9.31 -7.23
CA ALA A 210 13.34 -10.20 -8.28
C ALA A 210 13.34 -9.50 -9.65
N ALA A 211 12.84 -8.25 -9.71
CA ALA A 211 12.84 -7.47 -10.95
C ALA A 211 14.25 -7.20 -11.45
N THR A 212 15.17 -6.79 -10.58
CA THR A 212 16.56 -6.49 -10.95
C THR A 212 17.28 -7.72 -11.49
N LEU A 213 17.12 -8.88 -10.83
CA LEU A 213 17.72 -10.14 -11.27
C LEU A 213 17.23 -10.59 -12.65
N LEU A 214 15.98 -10.24 -12.99
CA LEU A 214 15.37 -10.57 -14.28
C LEU A 214 15.47 -9.43 -15.30
N GLY A 215 16.23 -8.38 -15.02
CA GLY A 215 16.42 -7.23 -15.91
C GLY A 215 15.14 -6.42 -16.16
N LYS A 216 14.25 -6.34 -15.15
CA LYS A 216 12.99 -5.60 -15.18
C LYS A 216 13.05 -4.34 -14.33
N ASP A 217 12.09 -3.44 -14.53
CA ASP A 217 11.99 -2.20 -13.78
C ASP A 217 11.67 -2.45 -12.30
N ALA A 218 12.66 -2.21 -11.43
CA ALA A 218 12.53 -2.38 -9.98
C ALA A 218 11.53 -1.39 -9.36
N HIS A 219 11.40 -0.18 -9.92
CA HIS A 219 10.46 0.82 -9.42
C HIS A 219 9.01 0.40 -9.69
N ALA A 220 8.72 -0.08 -10.90
CA ALA A 220 7.42 -0.64 -11.25
C ALA A 220 7.09 -1.85 -10.36
N ALA A 221 8.08 -2.70 -10.07
CA ALA A 221 7.91 -3.86 -9.20
C ALA A 221 7.58 -3.46 -7.75
N ILE A 222 8.27 -2.48 -7.18
CA ILE A 222 8.02 -1.98 -5.83
C ILE A 222 6.61 -1.40 -5.71
N ASN A 223 6.20 -0.55 -6.65
CA ASN A 223 4.87 0.06 -6.63
C ASN A 223 3.76 -0.99 -6.66
N ALA A 224 3.90 -1.99 -7.52
CA ALA A 224 2.95 -3.10 -7.63
C ALA A 224 2.94 -3.97 -6.37
N ALA A 225 4.10 -4.28 -5.79
CA ALA A 225 4.20 -5.04 -4.55
C ALA A 225 3.55 -4.32 -3.38
N GLN A 226 3.77 -3.02 -3.23
CA GLN A 226 3.13 -2.20 -2.21
C GLN A 226 1.61 -2.17 -2.37
N MET A 227 1.12 -2.10 -3.60
CA MET A 227 -0.31 -2.13 -3.88
C MET A 227 -0.92 -3.47 -3.47
N VAL A 228 -0.33 -4.60 -3.86
CA VAL A 228 -0.79 -5.93 -3.47
C VAL A 228 -0.72 -6.11 -1.97
N ASP A 229 0.38 -5.76 -1.33
CA ASP A 229 0.54 -5.86 0.11
C ASP A 229 -0.52 -5.05 0.87
N THR A 230 -0.76 -3.82 0.46
CA THR A 230 -1.71 -2.92 1.12
C THR A 230 -3.16 -3.38 0.94
N TYR A 231 -3.57 -3.69 -0.29
CA TYR A 231 -4.98 -3.92 -0.62
C TYR A 231 -5.41 -5.39 -0.58
N ASN A 232 -4.48 -6.32 -0.58
CA ASN A 232 -4.76 -7.74 -0.40
C ASN A 232 -4.49 -8.19 1.05
N ARG A 233 -3.32 -7.90 1.59
CA ARG A 233 -2.88 -8.45 2.88
C ARG A 233 -3.29 -7.60 4.08
N GLN A 234 -3.18 -6.27 3.99
CA GLN A 234 -3.39 -5.39 5.15
C GLN A 234 -4.84 -5.01 5.41
N LEU A 235 -5.74 -5.19 4.44
CA LEU A 235 -7.15 -4.85 4.60
C LEU A 235 -7.99 -5.90 5.34
N HIS A 236 -7.40 -7.02 5.77
CA HIS A 236 -8.08 -8.08 6.53
C HIS A 236 -7.64 -8.21 8.01
N PRO A 237 -7.44 -7.11 8.77
CA PRO A 237 -7.04 -7.19 10.18
C PRO A 237 -8.11 -7.82 11.09
N ASP A 238 -9.39 -7.68 10.74
CA ASP A 238 -10.51 -8.20 11.54
C ASP A 238 -10.58 -9.72 11.54
N GLU A 239 -10.11 -10.37 10.49
CA GLU A 239 -10.05 -11.83 10.40
C GLU A 239 -9.02 -12.43 11.34
N ARG A 240 -7.88 -11.77 11.50
CA ARG A 240 -6.86 -12.18 12.47
C ARG A 240 -7.37 -12.03 13.90
N LYS A 241 -8.19 -11.00 14.17
CA LYS A 241 -8.84 -10.81 15.46
C LYS A 241 -9.83 -11.93 15.71
N LEU A 242 -10.66 -12.27 14.73
CA LEU A 242 -11.62 -13.36 14.81
C LEU A 242 -10.94 -14.72 15.03
N ILE A 243 -9.86 -15.01 14.29
CA ILE A 243 -9.07 -16.24 14.45
C ILE A 243 -8.48 -16.34 15.86
N ARG A 244 -7.94 -15.23 16.41
CA ARG A 244 -7.42 -15.20 17.78
C ARG A 244 -8.52 -15.37 18.81
N GLU A 245 -9.68 -14.79 18.61
CA GLU A 245 -10.83 -14.95 19.50
C GLU A 245 -11.34 -16.39 19.50
N LEU A 246 -11.44 -17.01 18.32
CA LEU A 246 -11.80 -18.43 18.17
C LEU A 246 -10.73 -19.37 18.76
N ALA A 247 -9.45 -19.06 18.58
CA ALA A 247 -8.37 -19.83 19.19
C ALA A 247 -8.38 -19.74 20.74
N LYS A 248 -8.68 -18.54 21.27
CA LYS A 248 -8.84 -18.36 22.73
C LYS A 248 -10.07 -19.10 23.26
N GLN A 249 -11.19 -19.09 22.56
CA GLN A 249 -12.37 -19.85 22.94
C GLN A 249 -12.10 -21.35 22.98
N LYS A 250 -11.43 -21.90 21.95
CA LYS A 250 -11.03 -23.32 21.93
C LYS A 250 -10.06 -23.69 23.04
N ALA A 251 -9.15 -22.78 23.43
CA ALA A 251 -8.21 -23.03 24.53
C ALA A 251 -8.87 -22.97 25.92
N ILE A 252 -10.07 -22.40 26.03
CA ILE A 252 -10.86 -22.37 27.29
C ILE A 252 -11.76 -23.62 27.40
N GLU A 253 -12.14 -24.22 26.26
CA GLU A 253 -12.99 -25.42 26.19
C GLU A 253 -12.19 -26.75 26.29
N SER A 254 -10.87 -26.70 26.26
CA SER A 254 -9.96 -27.84 26.40
C SER A 254 -9.32 -27.90 27.79
#